data_b525d7bbb3e153cdbdcee5c30313fcbb
#
_entry.id   b525d7bbb3e153cdbdcee5c30313fcbb
#
_cell.length_a   1.000
_cell.length_b   1.000
_cell.length_c   1.000
_cell.angle_alpha   90.00
_cell.angle_beta   90.00
_cell.angle_gamma   90.00
#
_symmetry.space_group_name_H-M   'P 1'
#
loop_
_entity.id
_entity.type
_entity.pdbx_description
1 polymer ?
#
loop_
_entity_poly.entity_id
_entity_poly.type
_entity_poly.pdbx_seq_one_letter_code
_entity_poly.pdbx_strand_id
1 'polypeptide(L)'
;DVIFLNPQGMLLRSTTERVSKADITKMDNIFSPSLIQTEIKKKYEIRVFYLQGECYAMAIFSQQDKQTRVDYRNYNHQCPNRMVPYILPRAIELKINRFMKKMNLDTGSIDMIVTPELEYVFLEVNPVGQYDMVSVPCNYHLHSKIAKILI
;
A
#
# COMPACT_ATOMS: atom_id res chain seq x y z
N ASP A 1 -9.18 3.23 3.97
CA ASP A 1 -10.28 2.32 4.40
C ASP A 1 -11.59 3.10 4.37
N VAL A 2 -12.50 2.70 3.49
CA VAL A 2 -13.87 3.22 3.52
C VAL A 2 -14.62 2.46 4.62
N ILE A 3 -14.95 3.15 5.69
CA ILE A 3 -15.69 2.57 6.81
C ILE A 3 -17.17 2.73 6.50
N PHE A 4 -17.89 1.63 6.29
CA PHE A 4 -19.34 1.62 6.17
C PHE A 4 -19.97 1.35 7.54
N LEU A 5 -20.89 2.21 7.95
CA LEU A 5 -21.83 1.87 9.00
C LEU A 5 -22.99 1.08 8.38
N ASN A 6 -23.15 -0.16 8.78
CA ASN A 6 -24.38 -0.88 8.42
C ASN A 6 -25.59 -0.26 9.17
N PRO A 7 -26.83 -0.58 8.76
CA PRO A 7 -28.04 -0.05 9.40
C PRO A 7 -28.16 -0.35 10.91
N GLN A 8 -27.40 -1.32 11.43
CA GLN A 8 -27.34 -1.67 12.84
C GLN A 8 -26.18 -0.97 13.58
N GLY A 9 -25.47 -0.04 12.93
CA GLY A 9 -24.40 0.73 13.56
C GLY A 9 -23.07 -0.03 13.73
N MET A 10 -22.93 -1.23 13.16
CA MET A 10 -21.65 -1.97 13.15
C MET A 10 -20.69 -1.39 12.12
N LEU A 11 -19.43 -1.19 12.52
CA LEU A 11 -18.35 -0.87 11.60
C LEU A 11 -18.03 -2.11 10.76
N LEU A 12 -18.32 -2.05 9.45
CA LEU A 12 -17.88 -3.05 8.49
C LEU A 12 -16.53 -2.59 7.92
N ARG A 13 -15.51 -3.41 8.07
CA ARG A 13 -14.27 -3.23 7.35
C ARG A 13 -14.55 -3.42 5.86
N SER A 14 -14.28 -2.40 5.04
CA SER A 14 -14.34 -2.56 3.60
C SER A 14 -13.24 -3.54 3.17
N THR A 15 -13.63 -4.57 2.46
CA THR A 15 -12.69 -5.44 1.76
C THR A 15 -12.57 -4.96 0.33
N THR A 16 -11.34 -4.93 -0.21
CA THR A 16 -11.14 -4.69 -1.63
C THR A 16 -11.51 -5.95 -2.38
N GLU A 17 -12.55 -5.88 -3.20
CA GLU A 17 -13.05 -7.01 -3.97
C GLU A 17 -12.95 -6.73 -5.48
N ARG A 18 -12.73 -7.79 -6.25
CA ARG A 18 -12.76 -7.72 -7.70
C ARG A 18 -14.21 -7.81 -8.16
N VAL A 19 -14.68 -6.78 -8.87
CA VAL A 19 -16.04 -6.69 -9.42
C VAL A 19 -15.96 -6.74 -10.94
N SER A 20 -16.74 -7.61 -11.59
CA SER A 20 -16.84 -7.68 -13.04
C SER A 20 -17.88 -6.67 -13.58
N LYS A 21 -17.81 -6.35 -14.90
CA LYS A 21 -18.85 -5.54 -15.54
C LYS A 21 -20.24 -6.16 -15.40
N ALA A 22 -20.33 -7.49 -15.42
CA ALA A 22 -21.60 -8.21 -15.26
C ALA A 22 -22.17 -8.06 -13.83
N ASP A 23 -21.30 -7.98 -12.81
CA ASP A 23 -21.72 -7.75 -11.44
C ASP A 23 -22.25 -6.31 -11.27
N ILE A 24 -21.57 -5.33 -11.87
CA ILE A 24 -22.02 -3.91 -11.85
C ILE A 24 -23.40 -3.77 -12.52
N THR A 25 -23.66 -4.51 -13.60
CA THR A 25 -24.95 -4.46 -14.31
C THR A 25 -26.10 -5.08 -13.49
N LYS A 26 -25.78 -5.98 -12.57
CA LYS A 26 -26.75 -6.63 -11.67
C LYS A 26 -26.97 -5.89 -10.35
N MET A 27 -26.14 -4.89 -10.07
CA MET A 27 -26.31 -4.07 -8.87
C MET A 27 -27.61 -3.29 -8.95
N ASP A 28 -28.33 -3.24 -7.83
CA ASP A 28 -29.46 -2.33 -7.69
C ASP A 28 -29.02 -0.88 -7.90
N ASN A 29 -29.90 -0.04 -8.43
CA ASN A 29 -29.61 1.37 -8.69
C ASN A 29 -29.30 2.19 -7.43
N ILE A 30 -29.40 1.59 -6.24
CA ILE A 30 -29.12 2.19 -4.96
C ILE A 30 -28.06 1.35 -4.25
N PHE A 31 -26.85 1.88 -4.14
CA PHE A 31 -25.75 1.27 -3.40
C PHE A 31 -25.00 2.32 -2.59
N SER A 32 -24.32 1.90 -1.54
CA SER A 32 -23.50 2.79 -0.74
C SER A 32 -22.36 3.40 -1.55
N PRO A 33 -21.95 4.65 -1.28
CA PRO A 33 -20.79 5.25 -1.91
C PRO A 33 -19.58 4.30 -1.84
N SER A 34 -19.00 3.98 -3.00
CA SER A 34 -17.91 3.02 -3.11
C SER A 34 -16.83 3.54 -4.05
N LEU A 35 -15.57 3.33 -3.70
CA LEU A 35 -14.45 3.63 -4.60
C LEU A 35 -14.31 2.48 -5.62
N ILE A 36 -14.51 2.80 -6.89
CA ILE A 36 -14.34 1.87 -7.99
C ILE A 36 -13.16 2.36 -8.84
N GLN A 37 -12.19 1.49 -9.06
CA GLN A 37 -11.01 1.81 -9.88
C GLN A 37 -10.61 0.62 -10.75
N THR A 38 -9.86 0.89 -11.82
CA THR A 38 -9.33 -0.15 -12.69
C THR A 38 -8.33 -1.01 -11.94
N GLU A 39 -8.48 -2.34 -12.03
CA GLU A 39 -7.51 -3.27 -11.49
C GLU A 39 -6.20 -3.19 -12.27
N ILE A 40 -5.10 -3.03 -11.54
CA ILE A 40 -3.74 -3.07 -12.08
C ILE A 40 -3.18 -4.47 -11.82
N LYS A 41 -2.79 -5.18 -12.88
CA LYS A 41 -2.06 -6.44 -12.74
C LYS A 41 -0.73 -6.18 -12.04
N LYS A 42 -0.44 -6.98 -11.02
CA LYS A 42 0.78 -6.79 -10.23
C LYS A 42 1.62 -8.06 -10.16
N LYS A 43 2.93 -7.86 -10.19
CA LYS A 43 3.92 -8.89 -9.91
C LYS A 43 4.18 -8.98 -8.41
N TYR A 44 4.29 -7.83 -7.76
CA TYR A 44 4.38 -7.64 -6.30
C TYR A 44 4.02 -6.19 -5.96
N GLU A 45 3.79 -5.93 -4.68
CA GLU A 45 3.66 -4.57 -4.15
C GLU A 45 4.98 -4.10 -3.55
N ILE A 46 5.14 -2.79 -3.48
CA ILE A 46 6.23 -2.14 -2.75
C ILE A 46 5.62 -1.16 -1.77
N ARG A 47 6.03 -1.28 -0.51
CA ARG A 47 5.82 -0.26 0.49
C ARG A 47 7.12 0.46 0.77
N VAL A 48 7.11 1.79 0.65
CA VAL A 48 8.27 2.64 0.89
C VAL A 48 7.98 3.53 2.08
N PHE A 49 8.81 3.48 3.11
CA PHE A 49 8.84 4.52 4.11
C PHE A 49 9.85 5.59 3.69
N TYR A 50 9.36 6.79 3.49
CA TYR A 50 10.18 7.96 3.17
C TYR A 50 10.51 8.72 4.43
N LEU A 51 11.78 9.12 4.60
CA LEU A 51 12.27 9.88 5.74
C LEU A 51 13.33 10.88 5.28
N GLN A 52 12.97 12.16 5.22
CA GLN A 52 13.88 13.28 4.91
C GLN A 52 14.82 13.04 3.71
N GLY A 53 14.31 12.50 2.61
CA GLY A 53 15.08 12.26 1.39
C GLY A 53 15.55 10.83 1.20
N GLU A 54 15.47 9.98 2.22
CA GLU A 54 15.81 8.57 2.16
C GLU A 54 14.57 7.68 1.97
N CYS A 55 14.70 6.65 1.13
CA CYS A 55 13.65 5.69 0.85
C CYS A 55 14.02 4.32 1.44
N TYR A 56 13.18 3.80 2.32
CA TYR A 56 13.29 2.46 2.91
C TYR A 56 12.18 1.60 2.32
N ALA A 57 12.53 0.76 1.34
CA ALA A 57 11.54 0.02 0.58
C ALA A 57 11.50 -1.46 0.94
N MET A 58 10.30 -2.03 0.89
CA MET A 58 10.00 -3.42 1.12
C MET A 58 9.14 -3.95 -0.01
N ALA A 59 9.52 -5.10 -0.59
CA ALA A 59 8.67 -5.82 -1.53
C ALA A 59 7.78 -6.82 -0.80
N ILE A 60 6.52 -6.91 -1.21
CA ILE A 60 5.48 -7.78 -0.65
C ILE A 60 4.98 -8.70 -1.76
N PHE A 61 5.15 -10.02 -1.58
CA PHE A 61 4.75 -11.03 -2.55
C PHE A 61 3.40 -11.63 -2.17
N SER A 62 2.31 -10.94 -2.55
CA SER A 62 0.93 -11.29 -2.23
C SER A 62 0.24 -12.19 -3.27
N GLN A 63 0.87 -12.43 -4.44
CA GLN A 63 0.18 -12.98 -5.61
C GLN A 63 -0.08 -14.50 -5.53
N GLN A 64 0.61 -15.20 -4.64
CA GLN A 64 0.48 -16.66 -4.47
C GLN A 64 -0.73 -17.06 -3.62
N ASP A 65 -1.25 -16.15 -2.78
CA ASP A 65 -2.39 -16.40 -1.92
C ASP A 65 -3.65 -15.74 -2.46
N LYS A 66 -4.73 -16.52 -2.58
CA LYS A 66 -6.04 -16.04 -3.06
C LYS A 66 -6.61 -14.92 -2.19
N GLN A 67 -6.36 -14.95 -0.88
CA GLN A 67 -6.86 -13.97 0.08
C GLN A 67 -6.17 -12.61 -0.08
N THR A 68 -4.85 -12.60 -0.29
CA THR A 68 -4.04 -11.38 -0.26
C THR A 68 -3.72 -10.83 -1.66
N ARG A 69 -3.97 -11.59 -2.72
CA ARG A 69 -3.54 -11.21 -4.08
C ARG A 69 -4.23 -9.97 -4.64
N VAL A 70 -5.43 -9.62 -4.19
CA VAL A 70 -6.10 -8.38 -4.58
C VAL A 70 -5.63 -7.24 -3.70
N ASP A 71 -5.65 -7.45 -2.39
CA ASP A 71 -5.18 -6.49 -1.40
C ASP A 71 -4.35 -7.24 -0.33
N TYR A 72 -3.05 -6.95 -0.26
CA TYR A 72 -2.15 -7.59 0.70
C TYR A 72 -2.53 -7.32 2.16
N ARG A 73 -3.32 -6.27 2.43
CA ARG A 73 -3.82 -5.91 3.77
C ARG A 73 -4.89 -6.87 4.29
N ASN A 74 -5.48 -7.68 3.42
CA ASN A 74 -6.34 -8.80 3.81
C ASN A 74 -5.47 -9.97 4.32
N TYR A 75 -4.83 -9.76 5.47
CA TYR A 75 -3.78 -10.65 6.00
C TYR A 75 -4.25 -12.09 6.18
N ASN A 76 -3.47 -13.02 5.64
CA ASN A 76 -3.57 -14.44 5.96
C ASN A 76 -2.58 -14.78 7.07
N HIS A 77 -3.08 -14.89 8.31
CA HIS A 77 -2.23 -15.19 9.46
C HIS A 77 -1.66 -16.62 9.45
N GLN A 78 -2.30 -17.56 8.72
CA GLN A 78 -1.81 -18.94 8.60
C GLN A 78 -0.70 -19.06 7.55
N CYS A 79 -0.74 -18.20 6.51
CA CYS A 79 0.24 -18.16 5.45
C CYS A 79 0.60 -16.70 5.14
N PRO A 80 1.45 -16.07 5.96
CA PRO A 80 1.78 -14.66 5.79
C PRO A 80 2.55 -14.42 4.48
N ASN A 81 2.32 -13.28 3.85
CA ASN A 81 3.03 -12.88 2.65
C ASN A 81 4.53 -12.78 2.93
N ARG A 82 5.33 -13.22 1.97
CA ARG A 82 6.77 -12.99 2.00
C ARG A 82 7.05 -11.50 1.82
N MET A 83 7.81 -10.93 2.75
CA MET A 83 8.26 -9.53 2.76
C MET A 83 9.79 -9.51 2.79
N VAL A 84 10.41 -8.69 1.94
CA VAL A 84 11.88 -8.59 1.88
C VAL A 84 12.31 -7.14 1.63
N PRO A 85 13.52 -6.76 2.10
CA PRO A 85 14.12 -5.48 1.72
C PRO A 85 14.18 -5.32 0.20
N TYR A 86 13.92 -4.12 -0.29
CA TYR A 86 13.91 -3.82 -1.71
C TYR A 86 14.76 -2.59 -2.03
N ILE A 87 15.59 -2.69 -3.05
CA ILE A 87 16.37 -1.55 -3.54
C ILE A 87 15.61 -0.92 -4.70
N LEU A 88 15.12 0.30 -4.49
CA LEU A 88 14.44 1.05 -5.54
C LEU A 88 15.41 1.43 -6.66
N PRO A 89 14.98 1.36 -7.92
CA PRO A 89 15.75 1.99 -9.00
C PRO A 89 15.92 3.48 -8.75
N ARG A 90 17.11 4.02 -9.02
CA ARG A 90 17.44 5.42 -8.75
C ARG A 90 16.45 6.42 -9.37
N ALA A 91 15.94 6.10 -10.57
CA ALA A 91 14.93 6.93 -11.24
C ALA A 91 13.61 7.01 -10.44
N ILE A 92 13.22 5.95 -9.76
CA ILE A 92 12.02 5.92 -8.90
C ILE A 92 12.26 6.68 -7.61
N GLU A 93 13.40 6.49 -6.95
CA GLU A 93 13.77 7.29 -5.77
C GLU A 93 13.73 8.78 -6.06
N LEU A 94 14.29 9.21 -7.19
CA LEU A 94 14.27 10.62 -7.59
C LEU A 94 12.85 11.16 -7.81
N LYS A 95 11.95 10.35 -8.38
CA LYS A 95 10.53 10.71 -8.55
C LYS A 95 9.85 10.85 -7.19
N ILE A 96 10.07 9.90 -6.28
CA ILE A 96 9.53 9.94 -4.91
C ILE A 96 10.02 11.20 -4.20
N ASN A 97 11.33 11.47 -4.24
CA ASN A 97 11.91 12.66 -3.60
C ASN A 97 11.29 13.97 -4.12
N ARG A 98 11.12 14.09 -5.44
CA ARG A 98 10.48 15.27 -6.05
C ARG A 98 9.02 15.41 -5.62
N PHE A 99 8.30 14.29 -5.59
CA PHE A 99 6.90 14.25 -5.17
C PHE A 99 6.77 14.66 -3.71
N MET A 100 7.53 14.07 -2.80
CA MET A 100 7.47 14.37 -1.36
C MET A 100 7.82 15.84 -1.07
N LYS A 101 8.86 16.38 -1.73
CA LYS A 101 9.20 17.81 -1.65
C LYS A 101 8.08 18.71 -2.15
N LYS A 102 7.44 18.36 -3.29
CA LYS A 102 6.32 19.13 -3.85
C LYS A 102 5.11 19.12 -2.92
N MET A 103 4.88 18.03 -2.21
CA MET A 103 3.80 17.89 -1.22
C MET A 103 4.16 18.48 0.15
N ASN A 104 5.39 18.99 0.32
CA ASN A 104 5.92 19.46 1.59
C ASN A 104 5.84 18.40 2.71
N LEU A 105 6.24 17.18 2.37
CA LEU A 105 6.23 16.03 3.26
C LEU A 105 7.67 15.57 3.54
N ASP A 106 8.07 15.59 4.81
CA ASP A 106 9.38 15.08 5.26
C ASP A 106 9.33 13.59 5.58
N THR A 107 8.14 13.04 5.81
CA THR A 107 7.93 11.63 6.12
C THR A 107 6.62 11.12 5.53
N GLY A 108 6.53 9.82 5.33
CA GLY A 108 5.31 9.15 4.89
C GLY A 108 5.53 7.74 4.40
N SER A 109 4.47 6.95 4.39
CA SER A 109 4.45 5.62 3.76
C SER A 109 3.81 5.70 2.40
N ILE A 110 4.48 5.17 1.39
CA ILE A 110 4.06 5.18 -0.01
C ILE A 110 3.77 3.75 -0.43
N ASP A 111 2.61 3.53 -1.02
CA ASP A 111 2.22 2.25 -1.60
C ASP A 111 2.32 2.31 -3.13
N MET A 112 2.96 1.29 -3.69
CA MET A 112 3.21 1.16 -5.12
C MET A 112 2.96 -0.28 -5.59
N ILE A 113 2.63 -0.43 -6.85
CA ILE A 113 2.58 -1.73 -7.55
C ILE A 113 3.74 -1.81 -8.53
N VAL A 114 4.35 -2.98 -8.63
CA VAL A 114 5.22 -3.34 -9.77
C VAL A 114 4.46 -4.30 -10.65
N THR A 115 4.27 -3.91 -11.92
CA THR A 115 3.56 -4.73 -12.91
C THR A 115 4.44 -5.90 -13.41
N PRO A 116 3.88 -6.90 -14.11
CA PRO A 116 4.66 -7.94 -14.76
C PRO A 116 5.74 -7.38 -15.72
N GLU A 117 5.47 -6.23 -16.34
CA GLU A 117 6.35 -5.51 -17.27
C GLU A 117 7.41 -4.66 -16.54
N LEU A 118 7.44 -4.73 -15.19
CA LEU A 118 8.35 -3.98 -14.31
C LEU A 118 8.09 -2.46 -14.31
N GLU A 119 6.89 -2.04 -14.63
CA GLU A 119 6.47 -0.65 -14.45
C GLU A 119 6.09 -0.39 -12.99
N TYR A 120 6.41 0.80 -12.52
CA TYR A 120 6.13 1.24 -11.15
C TYR A 120 4.89 2.14 -11.15
N VAL A 121 3.82 1.69 -10.52
CA VAL A 121 2.57 2.44 -10.41
C VAL A 121 2.41 2.92 -8.97
N PHE A 122 2.35 4.23 -8.81
CA PHE A 122 2.05 4.86 -7.52
C PHE A 122 0.55 4.68 -7.20
N LEU A 123 0.24 4.32 -5.96
CA LEU A 123 -1.13 4.22 -5.47
C LEU A 123 -1.46 5.39 -4.55
N GLU A 124 -0.77 5.49 -3.44
CA GLU A 124 -1.05 6.49 -2.42
C GLU A 124 0.19 6.85 -1.59
N VAL A 125 0.12 7.96 -0.89
CA VAL A 125 1.02 8.33 0.21
C VAL A 125 0.20 8.59 1.46
N ASN A 126 0.61 7.98 2.57
CA ASN A 126 0.07 8.24 3.89
C ASN A 126 1.12 9.04 4.69
N PRO A 127 0.90 10.33 4.97
CA PRO A 127 1.85 11.16 5.72
C PRO A 127 2.11 10.68 7.15
N VAL A 128 1.12 10.02 7.77
CA VAL A 128 1.19 9.44 9.12
C VAL A 128 1.37 7.91 9.03
N GLY A 129 2.03 7.44 7.97
CA GLY A 129 2.14 6.02 7.66
C GLY A 129 2.96 5.24 8.71
N GLN A 130 2.52 4.01 8.96
CA GLN A 130 3.18 3.08 9.87
C GLN A 130 4.55 2.66 9.31
N TYR A 131 5.63 3.01 9.99
CA TYR A 131 7.00 2.64 9.59
C TYR A 131 7.43 1.26 10.08
N ASP A 132 6.84 0.73 11.15
CA ASP A 132 7.17 -0.58 11.70
C ASP A 132 6.93 -1.72 10.73
N MET A 133 5.89 -1.57 9.91
CA MET A 133 5.57 -2.53 8.86
C MET A 133 6.73 -2.74 7.87
N VAL A 134 7.55 -1.72 7.65
CA VAL A 134 8.74 -1.78 6.80
C VAL A 134 10.00 -2.03 7.62
N SER A 135 10.09 -1.41 8.79
CA SER A 135 11.27 -1.44 9.65
C SER A 135 11.58 -2.83 10.17
N VAL A 136 10.57 -3.53 10.70
CA VAL A 136 10.75 -4.82 11.39
C VAL A 136 11.11 -5.94 10.40
N PRO A 137 10.33 -6.22 9.35
CA PRO A 137 10.65 -7.32 8.43
C PRO A 137 11.95 -7.10 7.65
N CYS A 138 12.33 -5.83 7.43
CA CYS A 138 13.51 -5.47 6.64
C CYS A 138 14.73 -5.09 7.48
N ASN A 139 14.61 -5.10 8.80
CA ASN A 139 15.69 -4.74 9.74
C ASN A 139 16.29 -3.35 9.47
N TYR A 140 15.44 -2.35 9.12
CA TYR A 140 15.90 -1.00 8.79
C TYR A 140 16.18 -0.10 10.01
N HIS A 141 15.80 -0.55 11.21
CA HIS A 141 16.00 0.19 12.47
C HIS A 141 15.45 1.63 12.43
N LEU A 142 14.27 1.82 11.83
CA LEU A 142 13.70 3.16 11.61
C LEU A 142 13.43 3.92 12.90
N HIS A 143 13.08 3.25 14.00
CA HIS A 143 12.95 3.88 15.31
C HIS A 143 14.18 4.73 15.68
N SER A 144 15.38 4.12 15.57
CA SER A 144 16.63 4.82 15.89
C SER A 144 16.94 5.94 14.92
N LYS A 145 16.55 5.80 13.65
CA LYS A 145 16.74 6.84 12.63
C LYS A 145 15.82 8.03 12.87
N ILE A 146 14.54 7.77 13.17
CA ILE A 146 13.56 8.81 13.50
C ILE A 146 13.96 9.53 14.79
N ALA A 147 14.35 8.79 15.83
CA ALA A 147 14.80 9.39 17.08
C ALA A 147 15.97 10.38 16.90
N LYS A 148 16.93 10.06 16.02
CA LYS A 148 18.06 10.95 15.73
C LYS A 148 17.67 12.25 15.01
N ILE A 149 16.51 12.29 14.37
CA ILE A 149 16.01 13.48 13.68
C ILE A 149 15.26 14.40 14.64
N LEU A 150 14.72 13.84 15.72
CA LEU A 150 13.93 14.57 16.72
C LEU A 150 14.77 15.18 17.84
N ILE A 151 16.05 14.86 17.91
CA ILE A 151 17.03 15.38 18.87
C ILE A 151 17.88 16.46 18.21
#